data_347548184dbaa14ec48e9ce9ab3444de
#
_entry.id   347548184dbaa14ec48e9ce9ab3444de
#
_cell.length_a   1.000
_cell.length_b   1.000
_cell.length_c   1.000
_cell.angle_alpha   90.00
_cell.angle_beta   90.00
_cell.angle_gamma   90.00
#
_symmetry.space_group_name_H-M   'P 1'
#
loop_
_entity.id
_entity.type
_entity.pdbx_description
1 polymer ?
#
loop_
_entity_poly.entity_id
_entity_poly.type
_entity_poly.pdbx_seq_one_letter_code
_entity_poly.pdbx_strand_id
1 'polypeptide(L)'
;MPRVLQILQHALFITSTALLERIRRKYSHLVFCFFKPCDRIIPKKEGKVMDTCVIFCAGEFDRLIQPIRRTDLVIAADGGLRHLTQLGIQPDIILGDFDSLGYTPEGAQVYPVEKDDTDSMLALRHGLRRGCTRFVLYGSLDGPRLDHTIANLQSLLFLAEHGAEGFLAGNRYIATVIKDSSVSFPDTATGILSVFCINGTADGVRLSGLKYPLENGQLSSCFPLGVSNHFTGQAATVSVKNGSLLLLYDRCNGLVQKEADHADL
;
A
#
# COMPACT_ATOMS: atom_id res chain seq x y z
N MET A 1 -14.90 7.74 -28.58
CA MET A 1 -14.79 8.13 -27.18
C MET A 1 -15.78 9.22 -26.67
N PRO A 2 -16.33 10.16 -27.44
CA PRO A 2 -17.28 11.16 -26.89
C PRO A 2 -18.67 10.62 -26.50
N ARG A 3 -19.14 9.51 -27.10
CA ARG A 3 -20.46 8.95 -26.81
C ARG A 3 -20.61 8.20 -25.49
N VAL A 4 -19.54 7.69 -24.92
CA VAL A 4 -19.55 6.94 -23.65
C VAL A 4 -19.67 7.88 -22.45
N LEU A 5 -19.05 9.06 -22.52
CA LEU A 5 -19.13 10.06 -21.44
C LEU A 5 -20.54 10.68 -21.31
N GLN A 6 -21.25 10.85 -22.42
CA GLN A 6 -22.63 11.36 -22.42
C GLN A 6 -23.63 10.37 -21.81
N ILE A 7 -23.38 9.06 -21.95
CA ILE A 7 -24.25 8.02 -21.38
C ILE A 7 -24.07 7.94 -19.85
N LEU A 8 -22.85 8.18 -19.35
CA LEU A 8 -22.59 8.18 -17.92
C LEU A 8 -23.15 9.39 -17.18
N GLN A 9 -23.22 10.56 -17.81
CA GLN A 9 -23.83 11.75 -17.22
C GLN A 9 -25.36 11.64 -17.10
N HIS A 10 -26.04 10.86 -17.94
CA HIS A 10 -27.48 10.61 -17.84
C HIS A 10 -27.85 9.48 -16.86
N ALA A 11 -26.92 8.59 -16.53
CA ALA A 11 -27.18 7.47 -15.62
C ALA A 11 -27.24 7.87 -14.14
N LEU A 12 -26.74 9.04 -13.77
CA LEU A 12 -26.74 9.56 -12.38
C LEU A 12 -28.12 10.05 -11.88
N PHE A 13 -29.15 10.08 -12.72
CA PHE A 13 -30.49 10.61 -12.35
C PHE A 13 -31.64 9.60 -12.48
N ILE A 14 -31.40 8.32 -12.75
CA ILE A 14 -32.50 7.36 -12.99
C ILE A 14 -32.49 6.29 -11.89
N THR A 15 -33.44 6.42 -10.96
CA THR A 15 -33.68 5.48 -9.82
C THR A 15 -34.51 4.23 -10.22
N SER A 16 -34.47 3.76 -11.46
CA SER A 16 -35.20 2.55 -11.87
C SER A 16 -34.29 1.32 -11.93
N THR A 17 -34.51 0.39 -11.02
CA THR A 17 -33.84 -0.93 -10.92
C THR A 17 -33.86 -1.73 -12.23
N ALA A 18 -34.92 -1.63 -13.01
CA ALA A 18 -35.08 -2.35 -14.27
C ALA A 18 -34.14 -1.88 -15.40
N LEU A 19 -33.75 -0.59 -15.40
CA LEU A 19 -32.81 -0.06 -16.40
C LEU A 19 -31.37 -0.43 -16.04
N LEU A 20 -31.03 -0.44 -14.77
CA LEU A 20 -29.73 -0.92 -14.26
C LEU A 20 -29.48 -2.39 -14.60
N GLU A 21 -30.51 -3.24 -14.48
CA GLU A 21 -30.41 -4.64 -14.89
C GLU A 21 -30.27 -4.83 -16.41
N ARG A 22 -30.93 -3.99 -17.22
CA ARG A 22 -30.82 -4.03 -18.68
C ARG A 22 -29.43 -3.59 -19.17
N ILE A 23 -28.84 -2.59 -18.52
CA ILE A 23 -27.47 -2.12 -18.78
C ILE A 23 -26.47 -3.21 -18.35
N ARG A 24 -26.69 -3.84 -17.20
CA ARG A 24 -25.86 -4.94 -16.67
C ARG A 24 -25.84 -6.17 -17.61
N ARG A 25 -26.95 -6.53 -18.25
CA ARG A 25 -27.02 -7.62 -19.23
C ARG A 25 -26.34 -7.28 -20.57
N LYS A 26 -26.42 -6.04 -21.01
CA LYS A 26 -25.90 -5.62 -22.33
C LYS A 26 -24.40 -5.33 -22.34
N TYR A 27 -23.82 -5.02 -21.17
CA TYR A 27 -22.43 -4.63 -21.02
C TYR A 27 -21.70 -5.43 -19.91
N SER A 28 -22.10 -6.68 -19.74
CA SER A 28 -21.56 -7.58 -18.67
C SER A 28 -20.03 -7.69 -18.68
N HIS A 29 -19.39 -7.60 -19.85
CA HIS A 29 -17.94 -7.65 -20.01
C HIS A 29 -17.22 -6.31 -19.77
N LEU A 30 -17.93 -5.15 -19.78
CA LEU A 30 -17.36 -3.83 -19.50
C LEU A 30 -17.65 -3.33 -18.08
N VAL A 31 -18.72 -3.80 -17.45
CA VAL A 31 -19.14 -3.40 -16.10
C VAL A 31 -18.41 -4.22 -15.02
N PHE A 32 -17.81 -5.36 -15.38
CA PHE A 32 -17.11 -6.23 -14.44
C PHE A 32 -15.82 -5.62 -13.88
N CYS A 33 -15.22 -4.62 -14.53
CA CYS A 33 -14.01 -3.94 -14.05
C CYS A 33 -14.26 -2.86 -12.99
N PHE A 34 -15.50 -2.32 -12.89
CA PHE A 34 -15.77 -1.18 -11.99
C PHE A 34 -16.45 -1.53 -10.66
N PHE A 35 -17.05 -2.71 -10.53
CA PHE A 35 -17.74 -3.16 -9.32
C PHE A 35 -17.50 -4.65 -9.09
N LYS A 36 -16.25 -5.07 -8.82
CA LYS A 36 -16.09 -6.26 -7.98
C LYS A 36 -16.49 -5.84 -6.57
N PRO A 37 -17.53 -6.45 -5.95
CA PRO A 37 -17.74 -6.23 -4.52
C PRO A 37 -16.44 -6.59 -3.85
N CYS A 38 -15.93 -5.69 -3.00
CA CYS A 38 -14.82 -5.97 -2.13
C CYS A 38 -15.11 -7.31 -1.46
N ASP A 39 -14.35 -8.36 -1.81
CA ASP A 39 -14.52 -9.68 -1.21
C ASP A 39 -14.47 -9.46 0.30
N ARG A 40 -15.59 -9.68 0.99
CA ARG A 40 -15.63 -9.60 2.44
C ARG A 40 -14.51 -10.47 2.95
N ILE A 41 -13.54 -9.85 3.63
CA ILE A 41 -12.49 -10.58 4.33
C ILE A 41 -13.21 -11.47 5.33
N ILE A 42 -13.29 -12.77 5.03
CA ILE A 42 -13.92 -13.76 5.92
C ILE A 42 -12.97 -13.92 7.10
N PRO A 43 -13.36 -13.55 8.32
CA PRO A 43 -12.52 -13.76 9.49
C PRO A 43 -12.28 -15.26 9.69
N LYS A 44 -11.09 -15.61 10.08
CA LYS A 44 -10.47 -16.91 10.16
C LYS A 44 -11.16 -17.93 11.05
N LYS A 45 -10.97 -19.22 10.64
CA LYS A 45 -10.87 -20.37 11.56
C LYS A 45 -9.55 -20.29 12.34
N GLU A 46 -9.60 -20.71 13.62
CA GLU A 46 -8.49 -20.74 14.56
C GLU A 46 -7.20 -21.34 13.95
N GLY A 47 -6.21 -20.52 13.84
CA GLY A 47 -4.85 -20.83 13.42
C GLY A 47 -3.94 -19.70 13.89
N LYS A 48 -2.65 -19.97 14.04
CA LYS A 48 -1.60 -19.03 14.45
C LYS A 48 -1.86 -17.64 13.86
N VAL A 49 -2.10 -16.63 14.70
CA VAL A 49 -2.27 -15.24 14.26
C VAL A 49 -0.95 -14.79 13.67
N MET A 50 -0.95 -14.48 12.37
CA MET A 50 0.18 -13.88 11.68
C MET A 50 -0.09 -12.39 11.60
N ASP A 51 0.60 -11.59 12.41
CA ASP A 51 0.37 -10.15 12.48
C ASP A 51 1.02 -9.41 11.29
N THR A 52 2.18 -9.89 10.85
CA THR A 52 2.98 -9.25 9.80
C THR A 52 3.11 -10.15 8.57
N CYS A 53 2.92 -9.56 7.39
CA CYS A 53 3.25 -10.15 6.10
C CYS A 53 4.48 -9.44 5.52
N VAL A 54 5.54 -10.18 5.26
CA VAL A 54 6.78 -9.70 4.64
C VAL A 54 6.81 -10.17 3.20
N ILE A 55 6.79 -9.24 2.25
CA ILE A 55 6.73 -9.53 0.82
C ILE A 55 8.04 -9.08 0.17
N PHE A 56 8.63 -9.96 -0.64
CA PHE A 56 9.77 -9.62 -1.49
C PHE A 56 9.31 -9.51 -2.93
N CYS A 57 9.51 -8.34 -3.53
CA CYS A 57 9.26 -8.03 -4.93
C CYS A 57 10.57 -8.06 -5.73
N ALA A 58 10.48 -7.98 -7.07
CA ALA A 58 11.60 -8.15 -7.98
C ALA A 58 12.56 -6.96 -8.09
N GLY A 59 12.22 -5.79 -7.51
CA GLY A 59 13.05 -4.58 -7.57
C GLY A 59 14.30 -4.66 -6.71
N GLU A 60 15.02 -3.55 -6.59
CA GLU A 60 16.27 -3.49 -5.84
C GLU A 60 16.08 -3.69 -4.34
N PHE A 61 16.97 -4.46 -3.73
CA PHE A 61 16.97 -4.76 -2.31
C PHE A 61 18.42 -4.83 -1.79
N ASP A 62 18.70 -4.09 -0.74
CA ASP A 62 20.01 -4.07 -0.07
C ASP A 62 19.99 -4.91 1.21
N ARG A 63 19.11 -4.56 2.16
CA ARG A 63 19.08 -5.21 3.49
C ARG A 63 17.69 -5.13 4.13
N LEU A 64 17.48 -5.95 5.14
CA LEU A 64 16.29 -5.89 5.99
C LEU A 64 16.31 -4.63 6.88
N ILE A 65 15.17 -4.03 7.16
CA ILE A 65 14.98 -2.95 8.16
C ILE A 65 14.91 -3.56 9.56
N GLN A 66 14.28 -4.73 9.65
CA GLN A 66 14.10 -5.46 10.89
C GLN A 66 14.20 -6.97 10.62
N PRO A 67 14.57 -7.78 11.62
CA PRO A 67 14.59 -9.23 11.49
C PRO A 67 13.19 -9.79 11.17
N ILE A 68 13.14 -10.79 10.28
CA ILE A 68 11.90 -11.55 10.00
C ILE A 68 11.71 -12.54 11.15
N ARG A 69 10.51 -12.52 11.73
CA ARG A 69 10.13 -13.38 12.86
C ARG A 69 9.55 -14.70 12.36
N ARG A 70 9.64 -15.76 13.16
CA ARG A 70 9.00 -17.05 12.84
C ARG A 70 7.47 -16.99 12.74
N THR A 71 6.86 -15.92 13.25
CA THR A 71 5.42 -15.65 13.20
C THR A 71 5.02 -14.86 11.98
N ASP A 72 5.97 -14.26 11.25
CA ASP A 72 5.67 -13.49 10.06
C ASP A 72 5.34 -14.43 8.89
N LEU A 73 4.43 -13.98 8.02
CA LEU A 73 4.15 -14.62 6.75
C LEU A 73 5.14 -14.08 5.70
N VAL A 74 5.96 -14.94 5.13
CA VAL A 74 6.94 -14.55 4.12
C VAL A 74 6.46 -14.95 2.72
N ILE A 75 6.32 -13.98 1.83
CA ILE A 75 5.87 -14.19 0.44
C ILE A 75 6.95 -13.71 -0.53
N ALA A 76 7.30 -14.57 -1.49
CA ALA A 76 8.06 -14.21 -2.67
C ALA A 76 7.09 -13.86 -3.81
N ALA A 77 7.11 -12.62 -4.28
CA ALA A 77 6.37 -12.18 -5.45
C ALA A 77 7.32 -12.12 -6.65
N ASP A 78 7.12 -13.03 -7.60
CA ASP A 78 7.93 -13.19 -8.82
C ASP A 78 9.45 -13.21 -8.52
N GLY A 79 10.25 -12.34 -9.15
CA GLY A 79 11.70 -12.21 -8.96
C GLY A 79 12.17 -11.94 -7.53
N GLY A 80 11.27 -11.59 -6.60
CA GLY A 80 11.58 -11.43 -5.18
C GLY A 80 12.14 -12.69 -4.52
N LEU A 81 11.92 -13.87 -5.12
CA LEU A 81 12.52 -15.12 -4.66
C LEU A 81 14.05 -15.09 -4.66
N ARG A 82 14.69 -14.34 -5.58
CA ARG A 82 16.15 -14.20 -5.62
C ARG A 82 16.71 -13.60 -4.34
N HIS A 83 16.04 -12.59 -3.79
CA HIS A 83 16.45 -11.93 -2.54
C HIS A 83 16.35 -12.88 -1.35
N LEU A 84 15.26 -13.64 -1.25
CA LEU A 84 15.08 -14.63 -0.20
C LEU A 84 16.11 -15.76 -0.28
N THR A 85 16.42 -16.22 -1.50
CA THR A 85 17.47 -17.22 -1.71
C THR A 85 18.83 -16.72 -1.26
N GLN A 86 19.19 -15.47 -1.57
CA GLN A 86 20.45 -14.85 -1.12
C GLN A 86 20.53 -14.71 0.40
N LEU A 87 19.38 -14.46 1.05
CA LEU A 87 19.29 -14.39 2.51
C LEU A 87 19.23 -15.76 3.20
N GLY A 88 19.11 -16.85 2.45
CA GLY A 88 18.90 -18.20 3.01
C GLY A 88 17.55 -18.37 3.70
N ILE A 89 16.54 -17.58 3.31
CA ILE A 89 15.20 -17.59 3.90
C ILE A 89 14.25 -18.35 2.98
N GLN A 90 13.54 -19.33 3.55
CA GLN A 90 12.47 -20.04 2.85
C GLN A 90 11.16 -19.27 2.95
N PRO A 91 10.52 -18.87 1.81
CA PRO A 91 9.21 -18.25 1.84
C PRO A 91 8.12 -19.28 2.18
N ASP A 92 7.03 -18.81 2.82
CA ASP A 92 5.82 -19.60 3.03
C ASP A 92 4.99 -19.72 1.76
N ILE A 93 5.09 -18.71 0.87
CA ILE A 93 4.39 -18.67 -0.42
C ILE A 93 5.34 -18.12 -1.48
N ILE A 94 5.32 -18.77 -2.65
CA ILE A 94 5.95 -18.28 -3.87
C ILE A 94 4.82 -18.08 -4.89
N LEU A 95 4.68 -16.90 -5.46
CA LEU A 95 3.62 -16.59 -6.43
C LEU A 95 4.12 -15.62 -7.51
N GLY A 96 3.55 -15.72 -8.70
CA GLY A 96 3.88 -14.85 -9.83
C GLY A 96 3.67 -15.56 -11.16
N ASP A 97 4.07 -14.92 -12.26
CA ASP A 97 4.16 -15.53 -13.60
C ASP A 97 5.57 -16.06 -13.92
N PHE A 98 6.57 -15.63 -13.14
CA PHE A 98 7.97 -16.06 -13.18
C PHE A 98 8.70 -15.78 -14.50
N ASP A 99 8.19 -14.84 -15.30
CA ASP A 99 8.83 -14.41 -16.54
C ASP A 99 10.22 -13.82 -16.27
N SER A 100 10.37 -13.08 -15.16
CA SER A 100 11.63 -12.48 -14.74
C SER A 100 12.66 -13.50 -14.25
N LEU A 101 12.24 -14.67 -13.77
CA LEU A 101 13.13 -15.73 -13.30
C LEU A 101 13.62 -16.65 -14.44
N GLY A 102 12.81 -16.81 -15.50
CA GLY A 102 13.08 -17.73 -16.59
C GLY A 102 12.86 -19.21 -16.23
N TYR A 103 12.33 -19.52 -15.05
CA TYR A 103 11.91 -20.85 -14.61
C TYR A 103 10.81 -20.76 -13.57
N THR A 104 9.99 -21.79 -13.45
CA THR A 104 8.96 -21.87 -12.40
C THR A 104 9.51 -22.60 -11.18
N PRO A 105 9.55 -21.96 -10.01
CA PRO A 105 10.00 -22.61 -8.76
C PRO A 105 9.07 -23.74 -8.35
N GLU A 106 9.63 -24.77 -7.70
CA GLU A 106 8.84 -25.87 -7.14
C GLU A 106 7.89 -25.34 -6.04
N GLY A 107 6.64 -25.80 -6.06
CA GLY A 107 5.60 -25.38 -5.10
C GLY A 107 5.05 -23.98 -5.33
N ALA A 108 5.44 -23.30 -6.40
CA ALA A 108 4.97 -21.96 -6.70
C ALA A 108 3.49 -21.95 -7.16
N GLN A 109 2.79 -20.90 -6.78
CA GLN A 109 1.46 -20.56 -7.29
C GLN A 109 1.63 -19.73 -8.56
N VAL A 110 1.44 -20.37 -9.71
CA VAL A 110 1.61 -19.74 -11.02
C VAL A 110 0.34 -18.99 -11.40
N TYR A 111 0.50 -17.72 -11.78
CA TYR A 111 -0.57 -16.87 -12.29
C TYR A 111 -0.30 -16.54 -13.76
N PRO A 112 -1.35 -16.32 -14.59
CA PRO A 112 -1.15 -15.87 -15.97
C PRO A 112 -0.41 -14.54 -16.03
N VAL A 113 0.36 -14.30 -17.10
CA VAL A 113 0.97 -12.99 -17.39
C VAL A 113 -0.13 -11.93 -17.60
N GLU A 114 -1.16 -12.28 -18.38
CA GLU A 114 -2.34 -11.43 -18.57
C GLU A 114 -3.30 -11.56 -17.38
N LYS A 115 -3.21 -10.63 -16.45
CA LYS A 115 -4.04 -10.56 -15.24
C LYS A 115 -4.26 -9.11 -14.82
N ASP A 116 -5.35 -8.86 -14.09
CA ASP A 116 -5.70 -7.52 -13.62
C ASP A 116 -4.84 -7.05 -12.42
N ASP A 117 -4.27 -7.98 -11.65
CA ASP A 117 -3.47 -7.69 -10.46
C ASP A 117 -1.97 -7.84 -10.75
N THR A 118 -1.13 -6.97 -10.20
CA THR A 118 0.32 -7.19 -10.13
C THR A 118 0.66 -8.32 -9.14
N ASP A 119 1.85 -8.92 -9.24
CA ASP A 119 2.26 -9.97 -8.31
C ASP A 119 2.37 -9.45 -6.86
N SER A 120 2.80 -8.20 -6.68
CA SER A 120 2.77 -7.55 -5.36
C SER A 120 1.34 -7.41 -4.82
N MET A 121 0.35 -7.04 -5.65
CA MET A 121 -1.05 -6.97 -5.24
C MET A 121 -1.62 -8.34 -4.90
N LEU A 122 -1.30 -9.39 -5.65
CA LEU A 122 -1.68 -10.76 -5.33
C LEU A 122 -1.11 -11.18 -3.96
N ALA A 123 0.16 -10.86 -3.68
CA ALA A 123 0.79 -11.13 -2.40
C ALA A 123 0.09 -10.41 -1.25
N LEU A 124 -0.27 -9.12 -1.41
CA LEU A 124 -1.04 -8.37 -0.42
C LEU A 124 -2.39 -9.01 -0.12
N ARG A 125 -3.14 -9.41 -1.16
CA ARG A 125 -4.42 -10.11 -0.99
C ARG A 125 -4.26 -11.45 -0.26
N HIS A 126 -3.15 -12.17 -0.49
CA HIS A 126 -2.83 -13.40 0.27
C HIS A 126 -2.60 -13.11 1.75
N GLY A 127 -1.85 -12.06 2.09
CA GLY A 127 -1.61 -11.65 3.47
C GLY A 127 -2.91 -11.22 4.17
N LEU A 128 -3.72 -10.37 3.53
CA LEU A 128 -5.01 -9.91 4.06
C LEU A 128 -5.97 -11.10 4.32
N ARG A 129 -6.10 -12.04 3.38
CA ARG A 129 -6.92 -13.25 3.57
C ARG A 129 -6.43 -14.13 4.73
N ARG A 130 -5.16 -14.06 5.09
CA ARG A 130 -4.58 -14.74 6.26
C ARG A 130 -4.68 -13.92 7.54
N GLY A 131 -5.30 -12.72 7.47
CA GLY A 131 -5.54 -11.83 8.59
C GLY A 131 -4.30 -11.07 9.05
N CYS A 132 -3.29 -10.90 8.19
CA CYS A 132 -2.20 -9.99 8.47
C CYS A 132 -2.74 -8.56 8.46
N THR A 133 -2.28 -7.76 9.43
CA THR A 133 -2.65 -6.35 9.58
C THR A 133 -1.49 -5.40 9.30
N ARG A 134 -0.27 -5.93 9.21
CA ARG A 134 0.94 -5.17 8.92
C ARG A 134 1.70 -5.80 7.75
N PHE A 135 2.13 -4.98 6.81
CA PHE A 135 2.79 -5.41 5.58
C PHE A 135 4.11 -4.67 5.38
N VAL A 136 5.19 -5.40 5.10
CA VAL A 136 6.49 -4.82 4.77
C VAL A 136 6.93 -5.39 3.42
N LEU A 137 7.08 -4.51 2.42
CA LEU A 137 7.44 -4.87 1.07
C LEU A 137 8.88 -4.44 0.77
N TYR A 138 9.75 -5.39 0.51
CA TYR A 138 11.11 -5.19 0.04
C TYR A 138 11.18 -5.33 -1.48
N GLY A 139 12.14 -4.63 -2.15
CA GLY A 139 12.25 -4.64 -3.60
C GLY A 139 11.04 -4.04 -4.32
N SER A 140 10.35 -3.10 -3.67
CA SER A 140 9.07 -2.55 -4.14
C SER A 140 9.11 -1.04 -4.41
N LEU A 141 10.11 -0.33 -3.89
CA LEU A 141 10.23 1.13 -4.01
C LEU A 141 11.34 1.53 -4.99
N ASP A 142 12.43 0.79 -5.02
CA ASP A 142 13.58 1.02 -5.91
C ASP A 142 13.61 0.01 -7.04
N GLY A 143 14.10 0.45 -8.21
CA GLY A 143 14.24 -0.41 -9.37
C GLY A 143 14.01 0.33 -10.68
N PRO A 144 14.27 -0.31 -11.84
CA PRO A 144 14.19 0.33 -13.14
C PRO A 144 12.74 0.56 -13.63
N ARG A 145 11.75 -0.09 -13.02
CA ARG A 145 10.33 -0.04 -13.40
C ARG A 145 9.58 1.00 -12.56
N LEU A 146 9.57 2.26 -12.99
CA LEU A 146 8.85 3.34 -12.31
C LEU A 146 7.33 3.09 -12.22
N ASP A 147 6.76 2.45 -13.23
CA ASP A 147 5.34 2.05 -13.24
C ASP A 147 5.01 1.08 -12.08
N HIS A 148 5.88 0.13 -11.78
CA HIS A 148 5.73 -0.76 -10.61
C HIS A 148 5.87 0.01 -9.28
N THR A 149 6.79 0.97 -9.21
CA THR A 149 6.92 1.83 -8.02
C THR A 149 5.62 2.60 -7.76
N ILE A 150 5.02 3.20 -8.80
CA ILE A 150 3.75 3.93 -8.69
C ILE A 150 2.63 2.96 -8.26
N ALA A 151 2.53 1.78 -8.88
CA ALA A 151 1.53 0.78 -8.50
C ALA A 151 1.68 0.32 -7.05
N ASN A 152 2.92 0.14 -6.56
CA ASN A 152 3.19 -0.20 -5.17
C ASN A 152 2.81 0.93 -4.21
N LEU A 153 3.02 2.21 -4.57
CA LEU A 153 2.52 3.34 -3.79
C LEU A 153 0.99 3.35 -3.70
N GLN A 154 0.28 3.04 -4.79
CA GLN A 154 -1.18 2.87 -4.76
C GLN A 154 -1.61 1.68 -3.88
N SER A 155 -0.80 0.62 -3.82
CA SER A 155 -1.05 -0.54 -2.95
C SER A 155 -1.00 -0.19 -1.46
N LEU A 156 -0.24 0.83 -1.05
CA LEU A 156 -0.27 1.33 0.33
C LEU A 156 -1.63 1.96 0.68
N LEU A 157 -2.22 2.70 -0.26
CA LEU A 157 -3.57 3.24 -0.08
C LEU A 157 -4.60 2.11 0.02
N PHE A 158 -4.49 1.10 -0.86
CA PHE A 158 -5.34 -0.09 -0.78
C PHE A 158 -5.27 -0.76 0.60
N LEU A 159 -4.08 -0.93 1.18
CA LEU A 159 -3.93 -1.49 2.53
C LEU A 159 -4.60 -0.61 3.58
N ALA A 160 -4.38 0.71 3.54
CA ALA A 160 -4.99 1.66 4.48
C ALA A 160 -6.53 1.63 4.40
N GLU A 161 -7.12 1.52 3.19
CA GLU A 161 -8.56 1.36 2.98
C GLU A 161 -9.11 0.05 3.57
N HIS A 162 -8.24 -0.96 3.74
CA HIS A 162 -8.60 -2.25 4.37
C HIS A 162 -8.23 -2.32 5.86
N GLY A 163 -7.89 -1.18 6.48
CA GLY A 163 -7.52 -1.13 7.90
C GLY A 163 -6.17 -1.77 8.22
N ALA A 164 -5.29 -1.94 7.22
CA ALA A 164 -3.98 -2.51 7.39
C ALA A 164 -2.86 -1.46 7.23
N GLU A 165 -1.72 -1.69 7.87
CA GLU A 165 -0.52 -0.89 7.71
C GLU A 165 0.36 -1.45 6.60
N GLY A 166 0.87 -0.59 5.72
CA GLY A 166 1.79 -0.97 4.66
C GLY A 166 3.05 -0.12 4.66
N PHE A 167 4.20 -0.76 4.40
CA PHE A 167 5.50 -0.11 4.27
C PHE A 167 6.20 -0.61 3.02
N LEU A 168 6.58 0.29 2.12
CA LEU A 168 7.54 -0.01 1.06
C LEU A 168 8.93 0.34 1.58
N ALA A 169 9.76 -0.68 1.73
CA ALA A 169 11.10 -0.56 2.29
C ALA A 169 12.14 -0.50 1.17
N GLY A 170 12.47 0.71 0.74
CA GLY A 170 13.54 0.96 -0.24
C GLY A 170 14.93 1.01 0.38
N ASN A 171 15.95 1.23 -0.46
CA ASN A 171 17.34 1.29 -0.02
C ASN A 171 17.66 2.59 0.73
N ARG A 172 17.00 3.67 0.38
CA ARG A 172 17.20 4.99 0.99
C ARG A 172 15.97 5.47 1.78
N TYR A 173 14.78 5.17 1.31
CA TYR A 173 13.54 5.68 1.86
C TYR A 173 12.59 4.57 2.29
N ILE A 174 11.66 4.92 3.16
CA ILE A 174 10.47 4.15 3.47
C ILE A 174 9.27 4.98 3.03
N ALA A 175 8.31 4.32 2.37
CA ALA A 175 7.01 4.91 2.08
C ALA A 175 5.92 4.19 2.89
N THR A 176 4.96 4.94 3.43
CA THR A 176 3.76 4.42 4.11
C THR A 176 2.57 5.35 3.90
N VAL A 177 1.36 4.84 4.06
CA VAL A 177 0.14 5.64 4.00
C VAL A 177 -0.56 5.58 5.34
N ILE A 178 -0.94 6.76 5.86
CA ILE A 178 -1.87 6.91 6.97
C ILE A 178 -3.21 7.42 6.44
N LYS A 179 -4.30 6.97 7.05
CA LYS A 179 -5.67 7.38 6.74
C LYS A 179 -6.41 7.66 8.04
N ASP A 180 -7.00 8.87 8.15
CA ASP A 180 -7.80 9.30 9.29
C ASP A 180 -7.12 8.98 10.65
N SER A 181 -5.80 9.20 10.76
CA SER A 181 -4.96 8.72 11.86
C SER A 181 -3.69 9.54 12.03
N SER A 182 -2.82 9.13 12.95
CA SER A 182 -1.53 9.77 13.19
C SER A 182 -0.37 8.78 13.26
N VAL A 183 0.84 9.30 13.06
CA VAL A 183 2.10 8.61 13.34
C VAL A 183 3.06 9.55 14.05
N SER A 184 3.87 9.00 14.95
CA SER A 184 4.89 9.73 15.68
C SER A 184 6.29 9.22 15.34
N PHE A 185 7.24 10.13 15.34
CA PHE A 185 8.66 9.90 15.20
C PHE A 185 9.39 10.36 16.46
N PRO A 186 10.39 9.63 16.97
CA PRO A 186 11.15 10.03 18.14
C PRO A 186 11.99 11.30 17.85
N ASP A 187 12.48 11.93 18.90
CA ASP A 187 13.40 13.08 18.82
C ASP A 187 14.74 12.74 18.16
N THR A 188 15.09 11.44 18.11
CA THR A 188 16.26 10.93 17.41
C THR A 188 16.06 10.80 15.89
N ALA A 189 14.86 11.05 15.37
CA ALA A 189 14.59 10.97 13.94
C ALA A 189 15.37 12.07 13.18
N THR A 190 15.91 11.69 12.02
CA THR A 190 16.78 12.58 11.21
C THR A 190 16.43 12.51 9.73
N GLY A 191 16.89 13.52 8.98
CA GLY A 191 16.78 13.57 7.53
C GLY A 191 15.45 14.16 7.08
N ILE A 192 14.94 13.66 5.96
CA ILE A 192 13.78 14.20 5.24
C ILE A 192 12.51 13.44 5.63
N LEU A 193 11.41 14.18 5.71
CA LEU A 193 10.05 13.64 5.71
C LEU A 193 9.21 14.43 4.70
N SER A 194 8.79 13.78 3.62
CA SER A 194 7.83 14.35 2.66
C SER A 194 6.44 13.79 2.90
N VAL A 195 5.44 14.67 2.84
CA VAL A 195 4.04 14.33 3.07
C VAL A 195 3.23 14.73 1.85
N PHE A 196 2.49 13.78 1.27
CA PHE A 196 1.65 14.00 0.10
C PHE A 196 0.22 13.58 0.40
N CYS A 197 -0.75 14.36 -0.06
CA CYS A 197 -2.12 13.84 -0.18
C CYS A 197 -2.16 12.86 -1.37
N ILE A 198 -2.59 11.62 -1.13
CA ILE A 198 -2.60 10.59 -2.18
C ILE A 198 -3.98 10.37 -2.81
N ASN A 199 -5.05 10.87 -2.19
CA ASN A 199 -6.42 10.67 -2.66
C ASN A 199 -7.28 11.94 -2.44
N GLY A 200 -7.53 12.70 -3.51
CA GLY A 200 -8.39 13.88 -3.48
C GLY A 200 -7.85 14.99 -2.58
N THR A 201 -8.45 15.17 -1.42
CA THR A 201 -8.06 16.13 -0.37
C THR A 201 -7.85 15.44 0.97
N ALA A 202 -6.98 16.02 1.79
CA ALA A 202 -6.74 15.62 3.17
C ALA A 202 -6.94 16.84 4.05
N ASP A 203 -7.89 16.78 4.99
CA ASP A 203 -8.30 17.88 5.86
C ASP A 203 -7.86 17.66 7.31
N GLY A 204 -7.64 18.76 8.01
CA GLY A 204 -7.19 18.72 9.40
C GLY A 204 -5.78 18.15 9.54
N VAL A 205 -4.93 18.41 8.54
CA VAL A 205 -3.54 17.95 8.55
C VAL A 205 -2.74 18.75 9.55
N ARG A 206 -2.00 18.04 10.41
CA ARG A 206 -1.07 18.63 11.36
C ARG A 206 0.32 18.01 11.18
N LEU A 207 1.32 18.88 11.10
CA LEU A 207 2.74 18.53 11.06
C LEU A 207 3.41 19.25 12.23
N SER A 208 3.88 18.54 13.25
CA SER A 208 4.56 19.10 14.41
C SER A 208 5.96 18.52 14.58
N GLY A 209 6.86 19.27 15.25
CA GLY A 209 8.25 18.84 15.46
C GLY A 209 9.11 18.81 14.18
N LEU A 210 8.63 19.43 13.11
CA LEU A 210 9.29 19.49 11.81
C LEU A 210 9.68 20.93 11.46
N LYS A 211 10.60 21.11 10.53
CA LYS A 211 11.10 22.41 10.08
C LYS A 211 9.99 23.33 9.53
N TYR A 212 9.04 22.72 8.82
CA TYR A 212 7.87 23.40 8.26
C TYR A 212 6.60 22.84 8.91
N PRO A 213 6.18 23.39 10.05
CA PRO A 213 4.98 22.93 10.75
C PRO A 213 3.72 23.33 9.98
N LEU A 214 2.65 22.57 10.20
CA LEU A 214 1.32 22.86 9.67
C LEU A 214 0.29 22.58 10.75
N GLU A 215 -0.63 23.51 10.97
CA GLU A 215 -1.71 23.36 11.96
C GLU A 215 -3.06 23.41 11.24
N ASN A 216 -3.84 22.34 11.39
CA ASN A 216 -5.19 22.21 10.82
C ASN A 216 -5.26 22.56 9.32
N GLY A 217 -4.24 22.17 8.56
CA GLY A 217 -4.12 22.50 7.15
C GLY A 217 -4.92 21.56 6.24
N GLN A 218 -5.03 21.94 4.97
CA GLN A 218 -5.55 21.11 3.90
C GLN A 218 -4.45 20.81 2.90
N LEU A 219 -4.28 19.54 2.53
CA LEU A 219 -3.44 19.10 1.43
C LEU A 219 -4.30 18.57 0.28
N SER A 220 -3.83 18.75 -0.94
CA SER A 220 -4.49 18.26 -2.15
C SER A 220 -3.56 17.36 -2.95
N SER A 221 -4.11 16.31 -3.58
CA SER A 221 -3.35 15.41 -4.46
C SER A 221 -2.83 16.08 -5.74
N CYS A 222 -3.32 17.28 -6.08
CA CYS A 222 -2.85 18.05 -7.24
C CYS A 222 -1.79 19.11 -6.90
N PHE A 223 -1.42 19.28 -5.62
CA PHE A 223 -0.43 20.28 -5.21
C PHE A 223 0.54 19.73 -4.15
N PRO A 224 1.88 19.65 -4.46
CA PRO A 224 2.85 18.97 -3.60
C PRO A 224 3.38 19.89 -2.48
N LEU A 225 2.53 20.37 -1.60
CA LEU A 225 2.89 21.33 -0.54
C LEU A 225 3.85 20.74 0.51
N GLY A 226 3.70 19.46 0.88
CA GLY A 226 4.42 18.82 2.00
C GLY A 226 5.77 18.21 1.65
N VAL A 227 6.37 18.56 0.51
CA VAL A 227 7.64 17.98 0.04
C VAL A 227 8.84 18.55 0.78
N SER A 228 9.83 17.69 1.09
CA SER A 228 11.13 18.08 1.64
C SER A 228 11.05 18.79 2.99
N ASN A 229 10.15 18.39 3.85
CA ASN A 229 10.21 18.76 5.27
C ASN A 229 11.36 18.00 5.96
N HIS A 230 11.78 18.42 7.13
CA HIS A 230 12.94 17.89 7.85
C HIS A 230 12.64 17.70 9.32
N PHE A 231 13.20 16.64 9.90
CA PHE A 231 13.26 16.49 11.34
C PHE A 231 14.19 17.55 11.96
N THR A 232 13.86 18.03 13.17
CA THR A 232 14.56 19.13 13.84
C THR A 232 15.26 18.71 15.13
N GLY A 233 15.35 17.39 15.39
CA GLY A 233 15.87 16.86 16.66
C GLY A 233 14.85 16.97 17.80
N GLN A 234 13.57 17.07 17.47
CA GLN A 234 12.44 17.01 18.39
C GLN A 234 11.52 15.87 17.95
N ALA A 235 10.73 15.34 18.88
CA ALA A 235 9.69 14.40 18.54
C ALA A 235 8.72 15.05 17.53
N ALA A 236 8.40 14.32 16.45
CA ALA A 236 7.58 14.83 15.38
C ALA A 236 6.31 13.99 15.22
N THR A 237 5.20 14.62 14.87
CA THR A 237 3.93 13.95 14.61
C THR A 237 3.36 14.43 13.28
N VAL A 238 2.84 13.48 12.52
CA VAL A 238 2.02 13.71 11.31
C VAL A 238 0.66 13.14 11.55
N SER A 239 -0.38 13.96 11.44
CA SER A 239 -1.77 13.51 11.60
C SER A 239 -2.68 14.07 10.51
N VAL A 240 -3.79 13.39 10.27
CA VAL A 240 -4.85 13.79 9.35
C VAL A 240 -6.20 13.40 9.94
N LYS A 241 -7.16 14.34 9.96
CA LYS A 241 -8.52 14.09 10.47
C LYS A 241 -9.38 13.37 9.43
N ASN A 242 -9.34 13.81 8.19
CA ASN A 242 -10.09 13.21 7.09
C ASN A 242 -9.21 13.12 5.84
N GLY A 243 -9.05 11.91 5.32
CA GLY A 243 -8.29 11.67 4.11
C GLY A 243 -7.05 10.82 4.31
N SER A 244 -6.22 10.73 3.27
CA SER A 244 -5.06 9.85 3.25
C SER A 244 -3.78 10.62 2.90
N LEU A 245 -2.73 10.39 3.68
CA LEU A 245 -1.41 10.95 3.48
C LEU A 245 -0.39 9.84 3.18
N LEU A 246 0.35 10.00 2.08
CA LEU A 246 1.55 9.25 1.80
C LEU A 246 2.73 9.96 2.47
N LEU A 247 3.45 9.24 3.30
CA LEU A 247 4.68 9.67 3.93
C LEU A 247 5.86 8.99 3.25
N LEU A 248 6.88 9.78 2.89
CA LEU A 248 8.16 9.30 2.39
C LEU A 248 9.27 9.88 3.28
N TYR A 249 10.05 9.02 3.94
CA TYR A 249 11.06 9.43 4.90
C TYR A 249 12.32 8.57 4.84
N ASP A 250 13.43 9.12 5.36
CA ASP A 250 14.71 8.43 5.36
C ASP A 250 14.64 7.11 6.17
N ARG A 251 15.16 6.04 5.57
CA ARG A 251 15.09 4.67 6.07
C ARG A 251 15.75 4.48 7.45
N CYS A 252 16.71 5.31 7.82
CA CYS A 252 17.38 5.24 9.13
C CYS A 252 16.41 5.39 10.30
N ASN A 253 15.23 5.97 10.09
CA ASN A 253 14.20 6.14 11.10
C ASN A 253 13.37 4.87 11.37
N GLY A 254 13.58 3.78 10.62
CA GLY A 254 12.87 2.52 10.81
C GLY A 254 11.38 2.57 10.44
N LEU A 255 10.64 1.52 10.84
CA LEU A 255 9.19 1.45 10.61
C LEU A 255 8.47 2.18 11.75
N VAL A 256 7.69 3.18 11.41
CA VAL A 256 6.84 3.92 12.36
C VAL A 256 5.66 3.08 12.86
N GLN A 257 5.08 3.46 13.99
CA GLN A 257 3.83 2.89 14.49
C GLN A 257 2.71 3.91 14.31
N LYS A 258 1.57 3.45 13.84
CA LYS A 258 0.35 4.26 13.88
C LYS A 258 -0.13 4.34 15.32
N GLU A 259 -0.51 5.52 15.72
CA GLU A 259 -1.24 5.71 16.97
C GLU A 259 -2.73 5.44 16.70
N ALA A 260 -3.34 4.60 17.53
CA ALA A 260 -4.78 4.37 17.47
C ALA A 260 -5.50 5.70 17.69
N ASP A 261 -6.64 5.89 17.00
CA ASP A 261 -7.46 7.08 17.10
C ASP A 261 -7.62 7.54 18.58
N HIS A 262 -6.98 8.64 18.94
CA HIS A 262 -7.42 9.41 20.08
C HIS A 262 -8.64 10.21 19.63
N ALA A 263 -9.80 9.77 20.07
CA ALA A 263 -11.09 10.42 19.82
C ALA A 263 -11.21 11.86 20.39
N ASP A 264 -10.08 12.49 20.74
CA ASP A 264 -10.01 13.85 21.31
C ASP A 264 -8.85 14.65 20.66
N LEU A 265 -8.99 15.02 19.38
CA LEU A 265 -8.16 16.06 18.74
C LEU A 265 -9.03 17.16 18.12
#